data_7c99b74827d36bc038fe540e8f882608
#
_entry.id   7c99b74827d36bc038fe540e8f882608
#
_cell.length_a   1.000
_cell.length_b   1.000
_cell.length_c   1.000
_cell.angle_alpha   90.00
_cell.angle_beta   90.00
_cell.angle_gamma   90.00
#
_symmetry.space_group_name_H-M   'P 1'
#
loop_
_entity.id
_entity.type
_entity.pdbx_description
1 polymer ?
#
loop_
_entity_poly.entity_id
_entity_poly.type
_entity_poly.pdbx_seq_one_letter_code
_entity_poly.pdbx_strand_id
1 'polypeptide(L)'
;MEIDAARDHALPPDQQPWPNYRPQPGDAPRDCPRCPRLVAFRDGARALHPDWWNAPVPGFGDPYAWLAISGLAPGMQGANRTGRPFTGDWAGLLLFDTLSKFGFTTGTYDARSDDGLGLCGAFITNAVRCVPPQNKPSPVEIQTCRPFLVDRLKTLPNLRVVIALGQIAHQSTIKALGGKLPKHPFGHGNVHRLHTGPVLIDSYHCSRYNTNTGRLTVPMFEAVFEAALALR
;
A
#
# COMPACT_ATOMS: atom_id res chain seq x y z
N MET A 1 20.49 28.59 -30.67
CA MET A 1 20.78 27.15 -30.43
C MET A 1 19.73 26.67 -29.45
N GLU A 2 18.62 26.19 -30.02
CA GLU A 2 17.43 25.79 -29.32
C GLU A 2 17.70 24.47 -28.59
N ILE A 3 17.39 24.45 -27.29
CA ILE A 3 17.42 23.24 -26.47
C ILE A 3 16.10 22.53 -26.77
N ASP A 4 16.20 21.47 -27.55
CA ASP A 4 15.11 20.59 -27.96
C ASP A 4 14.48 19.96 -26.71
N ALA A 5 13.19 20.24 -26.50
CA ALA A 5 12.41 19.74 -25.39
C ALA A 5 12.36 18.21 -25.45
N ALA A 6 12.77 17.56 -24.36
CA ALA A 6 12.67 16.12 -24.19
C ALA A 6 11.23 15.67 -24.45
N ARG A 7 11.02 15.02 -25.59
CA ARG A 7 9.74 14.44 -25.99
C ARG A 7 9.33 13.36 -24.99
N ASP A 8 8.12 13.50 -24.57
CA ASP A 8 7.35 12.56 -23.75
C ASP A 8 7.37 11.16 -24.42
N HIS A 9 8.22 10.25 -23.92
CA HIS A 9 8.32 8.87 -24.42
C HIS A 9 7.38 7.93 -23.65
N ALA A 10 6.18 8.39 -23.35
CA ALA A 10 5.14 7.48 -22.89
C ALA A 10 4.77 6.52 -24.06
N LEU A 11 4.92 5.21 -23.83
CA LEU A 11 4.45 4.21 -24.78
C LEU A 11 2.95 4.43 -25.06
N PRO A 12 2.51 4.27 -26.33
CA PRO A 12 1.10 4.29 -26.68
C PRO A 12 0.27 3.37 -25.75
N PRO A 13 -0.99 3.68 -25.47
CA PRO A 13 -1.82 2.90 -24.55
C PRO A 13 -1.90 1.41 -24.86
N ASP A 14 -1.83 1.02 -26.12
CA ASP A 14 -1.83 -0.35 -26.63
C ASP A 14 -0.49 -1.08 -26.48
N GLN A 15 0.61 -0.34 -26.30
CA GLN A 15 1.97 -0.87 -26.09
C GLN A 15 2.37 -0.86 -24.62
N GLN A 16 1.51 -0.39 -23.71
CA GLN A 16 1.77 -0.44 -22.28
C GLN A 16 1.60 -1.87 -21.77
N PRO A 17 2.50 -2.36 -20.89
CA PRO A 17 2.39 -3.71 -20.33
C PRO A 17 1.13 -3.93 -19.48
N TRP A 18 0.37 -2.84 -19.23
CA TRP A 18 -0.86 -2.83 -18.42
C TRP A 18 -2.00 -2.09 -19.14
N PRO A 19 -2.45 -2.54 -20.32
CA PRO A 19 -3.41 -1.81 -21.17
C PRO A 19 -4.79 -1.66 -20.52
N ASN A 20 -5.14 -2.53 -19.58
CA ASN A 20 -6.46 -2.56 -18.94
C ASN A 20 -6.49 -1.82 -17.58
N TYR A 21 -5.38 -1.23 -17.13
CA TYR A 21 -5.41 -0.50 -15.87
C TYR A 21 -6.28 0.76 -15.98
N ARG A 22 -7.22 0.89 -15.05
CA ARG A 22 -8.06 2.08 -14.88
C ARG A 22 -7.94 2.54 -13.43
N PRO A 23 -7.43 3.77 -13.17
CA PRO A 23 -7.39 4.32 -11.82
C PRO A 23 -8.79 4.37 -11.22
N GLN A 24 -8.90 3.94 -9.98
CA GLN A 24 -10.14 4.05 -9.21
C GLN A 24 -10.09 5.28 -8.29
N PRO A 25 -11.23 5.78 -7.80
CA PRO A 25 -11.26 6.84 -6.80
C PRO A 25 -10.31 6.53 -5.64
N GLY A 26 -9.45 7.50 -5.27
CA GLY A 26 -8.41 7.31 -4.25
C GLY A 26 -7.09 6.73 -4.77
N ASP A 27 -6.97 6.42 -6.05
CA ASP A 27 -5.67 6.12 -6.68
C ASP A 27 -4.98 7.39 -7.19
N ALA A 28 -3.66 7.39 -7.16
CA ALA A 28 -2.87 8.44 -7.78
C ALA A 28 -2.84 8.23 -9.31
N PRO A 29 -2.85 9.31 -10.11
CA PRO A 29 -2.64 9.21 -11.55
C PRO A 29 -1.33 8.48 -11.86
N ARG A 30 -1.28 7.74 -12.97
CA ARG A 30 -0.10 6.96 -13.38
C ARG A 30 1.18 7.82 -13.42
N ASP A 31 1.07 9.05 -13.89
CA ASP A 31 2.17 9.99 -14.00
C ASP A 31 2.06 11.14 -12.99
N CYS A 32 1.62 10.84 -11.77
CA CYS A 32 1.49 11.80 -10.69
C CYS A 32 2.77 12.64 -10.52
N PRO A 33 2.71 13.99 -10.67
CA PRO A 33 3.90 14.85 -10.65
C PRO A 33 4.23 15.41 -9.26
N ARG A 34 3.46 15.07 -8.21
CA ARG A 34 3.46 15.80 -6.93
C ARG A 34 4.77 15.72 -6.13
N CYS A 35 5.62 14.72 -6.36
CA CYS A 35 6.83 14.46 -5.58
C CYS A 35 8.04 14.37 -6.53
N PRO A 36 8.76 15.49 -6.82
CA PRO A 36 9.82 15.52 -7.85
C PRO A 36 10.88 14.42 -7.67
N ARG A 37 11.34 14.15 -6.43
CA ARG A 37 12.32 13.09 -6.14
C ARG A 37 11.79 11.70 -6.50
N LEU A 38 10.50 11.42 -6.21
CA LEU A 38 9.88 10.13 -6.52
C LEU A 38 9.57 10.03 -8.03
N VAL A 39 9.27 11.14 -8.69
CA VAL A 39 9.13 11.21 -10.16
C VAL A 39 10.45 10.83 -10.82
N ALA A 40 11.55 11.51 -10.48
CA ALA A 40 12.87 11.22 -11.04
C ALA A 40 13.30 9.77 -10.79
N PHE A 41 13.03 9.22 -9.58
CA PHE A 41 13.35 7.84 -9.26
C PHE A 41 12.52 6.85 -10.08
N ARG A 42 11.24 7.11 -10.25
CA ARG A 42 10.32 6.32 -11.10
C ARG A 42 10.75 6.35 -12.56
N ASP A 43 11.14 7.51 -13.09
CA ASP A 43 11.55 7.66 -14.49
C ASP A 43 12.88 6.93 -14.74
N GLY A 44 13.83 6.98 -13.78
CA GLY A 44 15.01 6.13 -13.81
C GLY A 44 14.68 4.62 -13.78
N ALA A 45 13.69 4.21 -12.98
CA ALA A 45 13.22 2.83 -12.97
C ALA A 45 12.57 2.41 -14.29
N ARG A 46 11.81 3.29 -14.94
CA ARG A 46 11.22 3.06 -16.28
C ARG A 46 12.29 2.85 -17.35
N ALA A 47 13.36 3.63 -17.30
CA ALA A 47 14.46 3.49 -18.24
C ALA A 47 15.22 2.18 -18.08
N LEU A 48 15.40 1.70 -16.84
CA LEU A 48 16.13 0.47 -16.52
C LEU A 48 15.28 -0.80 -16.69
N HIS A 49 13.98 -0.70 -16.44
CA HIS A 49 13.04 -1.83 -16.39
C HIS A 49 11.72 -1.44 -17.08
N PRO A 50 11.70 -1.28 -18.42
CA PRO A 50 10.52 -0.78 -19.15
C PRO A 50 9.30 -1.68 -19.07
N ASP A 51 9.48 -2.96 -18.78
CA ASP A 51 8.48 -4.00 -18.61
C ASP A 51 7.82 -4.01 -17.20
N TRP A 52 8.37 -3.25 -16.26
CA TRP A 52 7.80 -3.16 -14.92
C TRP A 52 6.67 -2.12 -14.85
N TRP A 53 5.88 -2.19 -13.78
CA TRP A 53 4.81 -1.22 -13.53
C TRP A 53 5.30 0.23 -13.47
N ASN A 54 6.33 0.52 -12.69
CA ASN A 54 7.03 1.81 -12.56
C ASN A 54 6.10 3.04 -12.51
N ALA A 55 5.04 2.95 -11.72
CA ALA A 55 4.05 4.01 -11.54
C ALA A 55 3.57 4.03 -10.08
N PRO A 56 2.78 5.03 -9.66
CA PRO A 56 2.08 4.94 -8.38
C PRO A 56 1.29 3.64 -8.32
N VAL A 57 1.53 2.86 -7.26
CA VAL A 57 0.86 1.56 -7.09
C VAL A 57 -0.55 1.79 -6.57
N PRO A 58 -1.58 1.30 -7.27
CA PRO A 58 -2.97 1.44 -6.84
C PRO A 58 -3.26 0.63 -5.58
N GLY A 59 -4.43 0.84 -5.01
CA GLY A 59 -4.96 -0.09 -4.02
C GLY A 59 -5.38 -1.42 -4.65
N PHE A 60 -5.49 -2.45 -3.84
CA PHE A 60 -5.89 -3.79 -4.28
C PHE A 60 -6.87 -4.42 -3.30
N GLY A 61 -7.99 -4.94 -3.79
CA GLY A 61 -8.94 -5.69 -3.01
C GLY A 61 -10.41 -5.37 -3.29
N ASP A 62 -11.26 -5.74 -2.33
CA ASP A 62 -12.71 -5.61 -2.40
C ASP A 62 -13.14 -4.14 -2.24
N PRO A 63 -13.86 -3.53 -3.20
CA PRO A 63 -14.35 -2.16 -3.07
C PRO A 63 -15.40 -1.99 -1.95
N TYR A 64 -15.97 -3.08 -1.44
CA TYR A 64 -16.88 -3.10 -0.31
C TYR A 64 -16.24 -3.60 0.99
N ALA A 65 -14.90 -3.60 1.04
CA ALA A 65 -14.14 -4.09 2.18
C ALA A 65 -14.54 -3.40 3.49
N TRP A 66 -14.65 -4.21 4.55
CA TRP A 66 -14.80 -3.72 5.91
C TRP A 66 -13.44 -3.58 6.63
N LEU A 67 -12.40 -4.26 6.12
CA LEU A 67 -11.02 -4.22 6.60
C LEU A 67 -10.12 -3.57 5.55
N ALA A 68 -9.35 -2.54 5.94
CA ALA A 68 -8.27 -2.00 5.13
C ALA A 68 -6.91 -2.32 5.75
N ILE A 69 -5.92 -2.63 4.92
CA ILE A 69 -4.51 -2.79 5.34
C ILE A 69 -3.71 -1.64 4.73
N SER A 70 -3.07 -0.83 5.58
CA SER A 70 -2.25 0.30 5.18
C SER A 70 -0.77 0.00 5.38
N GLY A 71 0.00 -0.08 4.28
CA GLY A 71 1.45 -0.20 4.29
C GLY A 71 2.16 1.16 4.19
N LEU A 72 3.49 1.12 4.11
CA LEU A 72 4.33 2.31 3.96
C LEU A 72 4.35 2.81 2.52
N ALA A 73 4.95 2.04 1.64
CA ALA A 73 5.22 2.38 0.24
C ALA A 73 5.57 1.11 -0.55
N PRO A 74 5.50 1.15 -1.89
CA PRO A 74 5.97 0.07 -2.75
C PRO A 74 7.46 -0.22 -2.57
N GLY A 75 7.83 -1.50 -2.53
CA GLY A 75 9.21 -1.95 -2.68
C GLY A 75 9.61 -2.00 -4.15
N MET A 76 10.90 -1.75 -4.47
CA MET A 76 11.41 -1.71 -5.85
C MET A 76 11.17 -3.02 -6.59
N GLN A 77 11.62 -4.15 -6.03
CA GLN A 77 11.50 -5.49 -6.62
C GLN A 77 10.10 -6.11 -6.41
N GLY A 78 9.28 -5.53 -5.53
CA GLY A 78 7.93 -5.97 -5.21
C GLY A 78 6.87 -5.20 -6.00
N ALA A 79 6.11 -4.38 -5.29
CA ALA A 79 4.95 -3.68 -5.84
C ALA A 79 5.29 -2.68 -6.96
N ASN A 80 6.49 -2.08 -6.97
CA ASN A 80 6.90 -1.24 -8.09
C ASN A 80 7.12 -2.03 -9.38
N ARG A 81 7.55 -3.30 -9.27
CA ARG A 81 7.67 -4.20 -10.43
C ARG A 81 6.31 -4.71 -10.89
N THR A 82 5.48 -5.14 -9.95
CA THR A 82 4.25 -5.90 -10.23
C THR A 82 2.99 -5.05 -10.38
N GLY A 83 2.97 -3.83 -9.87
CA GLY A 83 1.77 -2.98 -9.84
C GLY A 83 0.74 -3.36 -8.77
N ARG A 84 0.95 -4.44 -8.00
CA ARG A 84 0.06 -4.87 -6.91
C ARG A 84 0.76 -4.72 -5.55
N PRO A 85 0.13 -4.08 -4.54
CA PRO A 85 0.73 -3.91 -3.21
C PRO A 85 1.17 -5.26 -2.62
N PHE A 86 2.29 -5.28 -1.91
CA PHE A 86 2.84 -6.47 -1.23
C PHE A 86 3.01 -7.68 -2.16
N THR A 87 3.24 -7.47 -3.45
CA THR A 87 3.40 -8.57 -4.41
C THR A 87 4.80 -8.61 -4.97
N GLY A 88 5.44 -9.78 -4.90
CA GLY A 88 6.79 -10.02 -5.38
C GLY A 88 7.90 -9.68 -4.38
N ASP A 89 7.57 -9.46 -3.11
CA ASP A 89 8.53 -9.28 -2.02
C ASP A 89 8.21 -10.16 -0.81
N TRP A 90 9.14 -10.22 0.15
CA TRP A 90 9.02 -11.04 1.35
C TRP A 90 7.81 -10.69 2.21
N ALA A 91 7.47 -9.42 2.30
CA ALA A 91 6.36 -8.96 3.14
C ALA A 91 5.01 -9.50 2.64
N GLY A 92 4.88 -9.69 1.34
CA GLY A 92 3.70 -10.26 0.72
C GLY A 92 3.44 -11.70 1.12
N LEU A 93 4.48 -12.52 1.28
CA LEU A 93 4.31 -13.93 1.67
C LEU A 93 3.53 -14.03 2.99
N LEU A 94 4.02 -13.41 4.06
CA LEU A 94 3.35 -13.45 5.36
C LEU A 94 1.97 -12.79 5.33
N LEU A 95 1.82 -11.66 4.61
CA LEU A 95 0.55 -10.95 4.54
C LEU A 95 -0.53 -11.77 3.83
N PHE A 96 -0.22 -12.32 2.65
CA PHE A 96 -1.22 -13.08 1.88
C PHE A 96 -1.49 -14.45 2.47
N ASP A 97 -0.50 -15.12 3.09
CA ASP A 97 -0.72 -16.35 3.85
C ASP A 97 -1.69 -16.10 5.02
N THR A 98 -1.49 -14.99 5.75
CA THR A 98 -2.38 -14.62 6.85
C THR A 98 -3.78 -14.27 6.33
N LEU A 99 -3.89 -13.47 5.28
CA LEU A 99 -5.19 -13.15 4.66
C LEU A 99 -5.92 -14.41 4.20
N SER A 100 -5.21 -15.35 3.61
CA SER A 100 -5.78 -16.64 3.20
C SER A 100 -6.28 -17.46 4.39
N LYS A 101 -5.47 -17.58 5.44
CA LYS A 101 -5.84 -18.28 6.68
C LYS A 101 -7.14 -17.74 7.28
N PHE A 102 -7.35 -16.43 7.25
CA PHE A 102 -8.54 -15.78 7.79
C PHE A 102 -9.69 -15.60 6.79
N GLY A 103 -9.60 -16.23 5.59
CA GLY A 103 -10.69 -16.27 4.62
C GLY A 103 -10.89 -14.95 3.84
N PHE A 104 -9.87 -14.11 3.74
CA PHE A 104 -9.92 -12.86 2.98
C PHE A 104 -9.48 -12.98 1.52
N THR A 105 -9.07 -14.18 1.06
CA THR A 105 -8.60 -14.37 -0.30
C THR A 105 -9.51 -15.26 -1.12
N THR A 106 -9.55 -15.00 -2.42
CA THR A 106 -10.03 -15.92 -3.46
C THR A 106 -8.89 -16.19 -4.41
N GLY A 107 -8.79 -17.42 -4.94
CA GLY A 107 -7.62 -17.83 -5.74
C GLY A 107 -6.38 -18.08 -4.90
N THR A 108 -5.22 -18.18 -5.56
CA THR A 108 -3.94 -18.52 -4.92
C THR A 108 -2.91 -17.42 -5.15
N TYR A 109 -2.20 -17.04 -4.10
CA TYR A 109 -1.09 -16.10 -4.21
C TYR A 109 0.17 -16.80 -4.79
N ASP A 110 0.69 -16.29 -5.91
CA ASP A 110 1.92 -16.77 -6.57
C ASP A 110 2.92 -15.62 -6.83
N ALA A 111 2.92 -14.60 -5.96
CA ALA A 111 3.82 -13.45 -6.02
C ALA A 111 3.83 -12.69 -7.37
N ARG A 112 2.79 -12.82 -8.17
CA ARG A 112 2.57 -12.17 -9.47
C ARG A 112 1.25 -11.40 -9.45
N SER A 113 1.14 -10.34 -10.23
CA SER A 113 -0.11 -9.56 -10.32
C SER A 113 -1.21 -10.24 -11.12
N ASP A 114 -0.86 -11.24 -11.91
CA ASP A 114 -1.74 -12.03 -12.79
C ASP A 114 -2.00 -13.46 -12.28
N ASP A 115 -1.79 -13.72 -10.98
CA ASP A 115 -1.94 -15.05 -10.36
C ASP A 115 -3.40 -15.43 -10.02
N GLY A 116 -4.37 -14.61 -10.41
CA GLY A 116 -5.78 -14.88 -10.14
C GLY A 116 -6.22 -14.62 -8.69
N LEU A 117 -5.31 -14.12 -7.83
CA LEU A 117 -5.64 -13.76 -6.46
C LEU A 117 -6.62 -12.58 -6.44
N GLY A 118 -7.71 -12.72 -5.69
CA GLY A 118 -8.62 -11.67 -5.30
C GLY A 118 -8.71 -11.53 -3.78
N LEU A 119 -9.27 -10.42 -3.29
CA LEU A 119 -9.59 -10.25 -1.88
C LEU A 119 -11.10 -10.10 -1.70
N CYS A 120 -11.60 -10.64 -0.59
CA CYS A 120 -12.99 -10.56 -0.16
C CYS A 120 -13.06 -9.92 1.23
N GLY A 121 -13.80 -8.83 1.37
CA GLY A 121 -13.93 -8.10 2.64
C GLY A 121 -12.68 -7.35 3.11
N ALA A 122 -11.57 -7.42 2.36
CA ALA A 122 -10.30 -6.76 2.65
C ALA A 122 -9.82 -5.89 1.48
N PHE A 123 -9.10 -4.80 1.79
CA PHE A 123 -8.50 -3.89 0.82
C PHE A 123 -7.10 -3.45 1.28
N ILE A 124 -6.11 -3.53 0.40
CA ILE A 124 -4.71 -3.16 0.69
C ILE A 124 -4.36 -1.84 0.02
N THR A 125 -3.70 -0.96 0.75
CA THR A 125 -3.20 0.33 0.27
C THR A 125 -1.88 0.71 0.93
N ASN A 126 -1.24 1.79 0.48
CA ASN A 126 -0.02 2.33 1.07
C ASN A 126 -0.17 3.82 1.39
N ALA A 127 0.56 4.28 2.40
CA ALA A 127 0.64 5.70 2.76
C ALA A 127 1.29 6.55 1.65
N VAL A 128 2.27 5.97 0.95
CA VAL A 128 2.91 6.56 -0.25
C VAL A 128 2.73 5.61 -1.42
N ARG A 129 2.28 6.13 -2.55
CA ARG A 129 1.93 5.30 -3.72
C ARG A 129 3.11 4.96 -4.61
N CYS A 130 4.15 5.79 -4.61
CA CYS A 130 5.36 5.59 -5.42
C CYS A 130 6.47 4.94 -4.62
N VAL A 131 7.28 4.12 -5.28
CA VAL A 131 8.50 3.56 -4.69
C VAL A 131 9.48 4.68 -4.32
N PRO A 132 9.95 4.76 -3.06
CA PRO A 132 10.96 5.72 -2.68
C PRO A 132 12.36 5.11 -2.73
N PRO A 133 13.42 5.89 -3.02
CA PRO A 133 14.79 5.44 -2.87
C PRO A 133 15.03 4.82 -1.50
N GLN A 134 15.70 3.66 -1.45
CA GLN A 134 16.04 2.91 -0.22
C GLN A 134 14.81 2.56 0.67
N ASN A 135 13.62 2.48 0.10
CA ASN A 135 12.35 2.29 0.81
C ASN A 135 12.07 3.36 1.90
N LYS A 136 12.63 4.57 1.74
CA LYS A 136 12.51 5.68 2.70
C LYS A 136 11.85 6.89 2.06
N PRO A 137 10.52 7.02 2.14
CA PRO A 137 9.85 8.27 1.73
C PRO A 137 10.20 9.40 2.72
N SER A 138 10.34 10.61 2.21
CA SER A 138 10.51 11.80 3.05
C SER A 138 9.20 12.20 3.75
N PRO A 139 9.26 12.96 4.86
CA PRO A 139 8.05 13.47 5.52
C PRO A 139 7.17 14.31 4.59
N VAL A 140 7.76 15.08 3.68
CA VAL A 140 7.03 15.87 2.68
C VAL A 140 6.31 14.97 1.69
N GLU A 141 6.92 13.91 1.19
CA GLU A 141 6.29 12.95 0.28
C GLU A 141 5.12 12.21 0.94
N ILE A 142 5.28 11.80 2.20
CA ILE A 142 4.19 11.19 2.98
C ILE A 142 3.02 12.17 3.12
N GLN A 143 3.30 13.44 3.41
CA GLN A 143 2.26 14.47 3.52
C GLN A 143 1.58 14.73 2.17
N THR A 144 2.35 14.88 1.10
CA THR A 144 1.87 15.15 -0.26
C THR A 144 1.01 14.00 -0.81
N CYS A 145 1.35 12.75 -0.44
CA CYS A 145 0.62 11.56 -0.88
C CYS A 145 -0.63 11.25 -0.04
N ARG A 146 -0.73 11.79 1.18
CA ARG A 146 -1.83 11.50 2.13
C ARG A 146 -3.24 11.73 1.58
N PRO A 147 -3.53 12.74 0.75
CA PRO A 147 -4.87 12.88 0.16
C PRO A 147 -5.37 11.61 -0.54
N PHE A 148 -4.50 10.88 -1.23
CA PHE A 148 -4.89 9.60 -1.86
C PHE A 148 -5.24 8.51 -0.83
N LEU A 149 -4.60 8.51 0.35
CA LEU A 149 -4.99 7.60 1.44
C LEU A 149 -6.35 8.01 2.03
N VAL A 150 -6.56 9.31 2.26
CA VAL A 150 -7.84 9.86 2.76
C VAL A 150 -8.98 9.48 1.82
N ASP A 151 -8.81 9.74 0.53
CA ASP A 151 -9.85 9.47 -0.48
C ASP A 151 -10.12 7.96 -0.58
N ARG A 152 -9.06 7.12 -0.54
CA ARG A 152 -9.22 5.67 -0.55
C ARG A 152 -10.02 5.17 0.66
N LEU A 153 -9.71 5.62 1.85
CA LEU A 153 -10.43 5.19 3.06
C LEU A 153 -11.90 5.64 3.03
N LYS A 154 -12.19 6.81 2.43
CA LYS A 154 -13.56 7.31 2.25
C LYS A 154 -14.35 6.55 1.19
N THR A 155 -13.71 5.96 0.19
CA THR A 155 -14.37 5.21 -0.89
C THR A 155 -14.75 3.78 -0.51
N LEU A 156 -14.37 3.31 0.67
CA LEU A 156 -14.74 2.00 1.20
C LEU A 156 -15.99 2.14 2.08
N PRO A 157 -17.21 1.87 1.56
CA PRO A 157 -18.46 2.21 2.24
C PRO A 157 -18.70 1.40 3.52
N ASN A 158 -18.12 0.20 3.60
CA ASN A 158 -18.29 -0.70 4.73
C ASN A 158 -17.11 -0.69 5.71
N LEU A 159 -16.13 0.23 5.52
CA LEU A 159 -14.89 0.24 6.29
C LEU A 159 -15.16 0.38 7.81
N ARG A 160 -14.71 -0.60 8.59
CA ARG A 160 -14.82 -0.64 10.06
C ARG A 160 -13.47 -0.65 10.75
N VAL A 161 -12.49 -1.31 10.13
CA VAL A 161 -11.15 -1.51 10.73
C VAL A 161 -10.08 -1.18 9.72
N VAL A 162 -9.00 -0.52 10.18
CA VAL A 162 -7.75 -0.37 9.42
C VAL A 162 -6.62 -1.02 10.20
N ILE A 163 -5.86 -1.91 9.59
CA ILE A 163 -4.59 -2.40 10.14
C ILE A 163 -3.45 -1.57 9.53
N ALA A 164 -2.64 -0.91 10.37
CA ALA A 164 -1.47 -0.18 9.93
C ALA A 164 -0.19 -1.01 10.13
N LEU A 165 0.53 -1.26 9.04
CA LEU A 165 1.77 -2.06 9.05
C LEU A 165 2.99 -1.17 9.23
N GLY A 166 3.40 -0.95 10.48
CA GLY A 166 4.54 -0.15 10.89
C GLY A 166 4.21 1.30 11.25
N GLN A 167 5.16 1.93 11.94
CA GLN A 167 4.98 3.25 12.55
C GLN A 167 4.60 4.35 11.55
N ILE A 168 5.19 4.37 10.34
CA ILE A 168 4.89 5.42 9.36
C ILE A 168 3.48 5.22 8.76
N ALA A 169 3.08 3.98 8.51
CA ALA A 169 1.72 3.66 8.07
C ALA A 169 0.69 4.07 9.13
N HIS A 170 0.95 3.74 10.41
CA HIS A 170 0.14 4.21 11.55
C HIS A 170 0.00 5.73 11.56
N GLN A 171 1.13 6.46 11.57
CA GLN A 171 1.12 7.93 11.63
C GLN A 171 0.36 8.56 10.46
N SER A 172 0.52 8.00 9.26
CA SER A 172 -0.18 8.47 8.07
C SER A 172 -1.68 8.20 8.16
N THR A 173 -2.06 7.00 8.64
CA THR A 173 -3.46 6.61 8.81
C THR A 173 -4.16 7.41 9.92
N ILE A 174 -3.53 7.62 11.10
CA ILE A 174 -4.07 8.48 12.16
C ILE A 174 -4.38 9.88 11.61
N LYS A 175 -3.42 10.47 10.87
CA LYS A 175 -3.62 11.79 10.26
C LYS A 175 -4.68 11.80 9.16
N ALA A 176 -4.77 10.73 8.37
CA ALA A 176 -5.79 10.58 7.33
C ALA A 176 -7.20 10.47 7.91
N LEU A 177 -7.34 9.87 9.09
CA LEU A 177 -8.58 9.75 9.84
C LEU A 177 -8.87 10.97 10.75
N GLY A 178 -8.08 12.06 10.66
CA GLY A 178 -8.27 13.29 11.45
C GLY A 178 -7.79 13.19 12.91
N GLY A 179 -7.09 12.13 13.29
CA GLY A 179 -6.55 11.93 14.63
C GLY A 179 -5.27 12.74 14.89
N LYS A 180 -4.90 12.86 16.17
CA LYS A 180 -3.69 13.55 16.66
C LYS A 180 -2.69 12.53 17.21
N LEU A 181 -1.48 12.49 16.67
CA LEU A 181 -0.45 11.49 17.01
C LEU A 181 -0.15 11.36 18.51
N PRO A 182 0.00 12.46 19.28
CA PRO A 182 0.31 12.34 20.71
C PRO A 182 -0.74 11.57 21.53
N LYS A 183 -1.99 11.53 21.05
CA LYS A 183 -3.08 10.78 21.69
C LYS A 183 -3.13 9.32 21.28
N HIS A 184 -2.43 8.94 20.24
CA HIS A 184 -2.47 7.60 19.62
C HIS A 184 -1.03 7.12 19.38
N PRO A 185 -0.28 6.70 20.43
CA PRO A 185 1.09 6.21 20.27
C PRO A 185 1.09 4.86 19.55
N PHE A 186 2.02 4.68 18.62
CA PHE A 186 2.22 3.42 17.92
C PHE A 186 2.69 2.31 18.88
N GLY A 187 2.11 1.15 18.78
CA GLY A 187 2.55 -0.08 19.45
C GLY A 187 1.89 -1.29 18.81
N HIS A 188 2.65 -2.38 18.61
CA HIS A 188 2.10 -3.60 18.02
C HIS A 188 0.91 -4.11 18.85
N GLY A 189 -0.22 -4.39 18.19
CA GLY A 189 -1.47 -4.79 18.84
C GLY A 189 -2.28 -3.64 19.46
N ASN A 190 -1.78 -2.40 19.45
CA ASN A 190 -2.56 -1.27 19.96
C ASN A 190 -3.82 -1.03 19.12
N VAL A 191 -4.92 -0.80 19.79
CA VAL A 191 -6.24 -0.49 19.20
C VAL A 191 -6.60 0.95 19.47
N HIS A 192 -6.77 1.74 18.39
CA HIS A 192 -7.09 3.15 18.48
C HIS A 192 -8.51 3.42 17.99
N ARG A 193 -9.36 3.91 18.89
CA ARG A 193 -10.71 4.39 18.57
C ARG A 193 -10.66 5.91 18.40
N LEU A 194 -10.87 6.39 17.19
CA LEU A 194 -11.02 7.81 16.91
C LEU A 194 -12.48 8.23 17.17
N HIS A 195 -12.74 9.52 17.29
CA HIS A 195 -14.09 10.01 17.56
C HIS A 195 -15.11 9.59 16.49
N THR A 196 -14.67 9.47 15.26
CA THR A 196 -15.48 9.02 14.11
C THR A 196 -14.63 8.15 13.18
N GLY A 197 -15.29 7.28 12.42
CA GLY A 197 -14.64 6.44 11.41
C GLY A 197 -14.17 5.08 11.94
N PRO A 198 -13.31 4.39 11.17
CA PRO A 198 -12.87 3.04 11.48
C PRO A 198 -11.95 3.00 12.70
N VAL A 199 -11.91 1.85 13.36
CA VAL A 199 -10.91 1.54 14.38
C VAL A 199 -9.57 1.25 13.69
N LEU A 200 -8.48 1.80 14.24
CA LEU A 200 -7.12 1.49 13.76
C LEU A 200 -6.46 0.48 14.70
N ILE A 201 -5.87 -0.56 14.13
CA ILE A 201 -5.03 -1.53 14.84
C ILE A 201 -3.60 -1.45 14.31
N ASP A 202 -2.63 -1.38 15.19
CA ASP A 202 -1.23 -1.32 14.83
C ASP A 202 -0.62 -2.72 14.71
N SER A 203 0.22 -2.91 13.70
CA SER A 203 1.11 -4.05 13.62
C SER A 203 2.55 -3.60 13.34
N TYR A 204 3.54 -4.31 13.86
CA TYR A 204 4.87 -4.24 13.26
C TYR A 204 4.77 -4.64 11.78
N HIS A 205 5.63 -4.03 10.96
CA HIS A 205 5.64 -4.35 9.52
C HIS A 205 6.10 -5.79 9.29
N CYS A 206 5.42 -6.53 8.42
CA CYS A 206 5.72 -7.91 8.04
C CYS A 206 6.96 -8.06 7.14
N SER A 207 7.96 -7.19 7.31
CA SER A 207 9.21 -7.20 6.56
C SER A 207 10.13 -8.36 6.97
N ARG A 208 10.98 -8.78 6.03
CA ARG A 208 12.02 -9.80 6.28
C ARG A 208 12.85 -9.50 7.52
N TYR A 209 13.18 -8.22 7.75
CA TYR A 209 13.94 -7.82 8.94
C TYR A 209 13.20 -8.15 10.23
N ASN A 210 11.94 -7.74 10.36
CA ASN A 210 11.17 -7.98 11.58
C ASN A 210 10.88 -9.46 11.82
N THR A 211 10.62 -10.24 10.75
CA THR A 211 10.40 -11.69 10.88
C THR A 211 11.67 -12.44 11.23
N ASN A 212 12.80 -12.14 10.57
CA ASN A 212 14.06 -12.82 10.83
C ASN A 212 14.66 -12.48 12.21
N THR A 213 14.40 -11.29 12.74
CA THR A 213 14.86 -10.89 14.08
C THR A 213 13.92 -11.31 15.20
N GLY A 214 12.79 -11.96 14.88
CA GLY A 214 11.78 -12.33 15.87
C GLY A 214 11.00 -11.15 16.45
N ARG A 215 11.19 -9.91 15.93
CA ARG A 215 10.39 -8.75 16.34
C ARG A 215 8.93 -8.90 16.00
N LEU A 216 8.62 -9.59 14.91
CA LEU A 216 7.28 -10.00 14.51
C LEU A 216 7.28 -11.50 14.22
N THR A 217 6.53 -12.26 14.99
CA THR A 217 6.28 -13.68 14.72
C THR A 217 4.94 -13.87 14.00
N VAL A 218 4.75 -15.04 13.37
CA VAL A 218 3.48 -15.39 12.72
C VAL A 218 2.30 -15.29 13.71
N PRO A 219 2.36 -15.89 14.92
CA PRO A 219 1.26 -15.76 15.89
C PRO A 219 0.97 -14.30 16.30
N MET A 220 2.00 -13.47 16.47
CA MET A 220 1.80 -12.04 16.75
C MET A 220 1.06 -11.35 15.61
N PHE A 221 1.40 -11.65 14.36
CA PHE A 221 0.76 -11.05 13.20
C PHE A 221 -0.70 -11.52 13.06
N GLU A 222 -0.94 -12.80 13.25
CA GLU A 222 -2.28 -13.40 13.25
C GLU A 222 -3.20 -12.79 14.31
N ALA A 223 -2.69 -12.57 15.54
CA ALA A 223 -3.45 -11.95 16.63
C ALA A 223 -4.01 -10.56 16.27
N VAL A 224 -3.32 -9.80 15.40
CA VAL A 224 -3.82 -8.52 14.88
C VAL A 224 -5.07 -8.73 14.01
N PHE A 225 -5.10 -9.78 13.19
CA PHE A 225 -6.26 -10.11 12.37
C PHE A 225 -7.42 -10.68 13.20
N GLU A 226 -7.13 -11.47 14.23
CA GLU A 226 -8.14 -11.93 15.21
C GLU A 226 -8.80 -10.74 15.91
N ALA A 227 -7.99 -9.76 16.36
CA ALA A 227 -8.51 -8.53 16.95
C ALA A 227 -9.37 -7.71 15.95
N ALA A 228 -8.99 -7.69 14.67
CA ALA A 228 -9.80 -7.04 13.63
C ALA A 228 -11.13 -7.76 13.41
N LEU A 229 -11.14 -9.09 13.37
CA LEU A 229 -12.36 -9.89 13.24
C LEU A 229 -13.33 -9.69 14.40
N ALA A 230 -12.82 -9.53 15.62
CA ALA A 230 -13.65 -9.23 16.81
C ALA A 230 -14.32 -7.84 16.75
N LEU A 231 -13.92 -6.97 15.82
CA LEU A 231 -14.47 -5.63 15.59
C LEU A 231 -15.34 -5.51 14.32
N ARG A 232 -15.58 -6.63 13.66
CA ARG A 232 -16.37 -6.71 12.41
C ARG A 232 -17.83 -6.25 12.53
#